data_200f584b6ee546b0d70b00ba7a64bdc5
#
_entry.id   200f584b6ee546b0d70b00ba7a64bdc5
#
_cell.length_a   1.000
_cell.length_b   1.000
_cell.length_c   1.000
_cell.angle_alpha   90.00
_cell.angle_beta   90.00
_cell.angle_gamma   90.00
#
_symmetry.space_group_name_H-M   'P 1'
#
loop_
_entity.id
_entity.type
_entity.pdbx_description
1 polymer ?
#
loop_
_entity_poly.entity_id
_entity_poly.type
_entity_poly.pdbx_seq_one_letter_code
_entity_poly.pdbx_strand_id
1 'polypeptide(L)'
;LERESVCLIRNKTNADTPLKELRYIDRDANPEHQSMKARWLMEHKLEPSSILNVEGLSTCVAMVKAGLGWSIVPEICLSYFDGIAEPLFFADGTPLTRSTYLLYRRREAELPQVRAFIQTVCERENIPSPVPRV
;
A
#
# COMPACT_ATOMS: atom_id res chain seq x y z
N LEU A 1 -12.13 -5.55 -1.73
CA LEU A 1 -11.94 -6.96 -2.07
C LEU A 1 -10.95 -7.64 -1.14
N GLU A 2 -9.77 -7.12 -1.03
CA GLU A 2 -8.69 -7.73 -0.27
C GLU A 2 -8.05 -6.71 0.64
N ARG A 3 -7.61 -7.15 1.81
CA ARG A 3 -6.75 -6.37 2.68
C ARG A 3 -5.33 -6.87 2.54
N GLU A 4 -4.42 -5.97 2.24
CA GLU A 4 -3.01 -6.27 2.13
C GLU A 4 -2.20 -5.48 3.14
N SER A 5 -1.06 -6.02 3.54
CA SER A 5 -0.16 -5.36 4.46
C SER A 5 0.47 -4.13 3.82
N VAL A 6 0.67 -3.11 4.62
CA VAL A 6 1.46 -1.93 4.27
C VAL A 6 2.82 -2.08 4.93
N CYS A 7 3.88 -1.94 4.15
CA CYS A 7 5.24 -2.25 4.58
C CYS A 7 6.14 -1.04 4.53
N LEU A 8 7.05 -0.96 5.48
CA LEU A 8 8.21 -0.07 5.41
C LEU A 8 9.29 -0.78 4.60
N ILE A 9 9.83 -0.10 3.60
CA ILE A 9 10.88 -0.64 2.75
C ILE A 9 12.12 0.23 2.77
N ARG A 10 13.27 -0.41 2.72
CA ARG A 10 14.57 0.24 2.59
C ARG A 10 15.57 -0.67 1.89
N ASN A 11 16.63 -0.08 1.36
CA ASN A 11 17.72 -0.84 0.76
C ASN A 11 18.51 -1.56 1.84
N LYS A 12 19.04 -2.73 1.52
CA LYS A 12 19.90 -3.50 2.44
C LYS A 12 21.14 -2.74 2.89
N THR A 13 21.68 -1.88 2.05
CA THR A 13 22.83 -1.04 2.39
C THR A 13 22.53 -0.02 3.48
N ASN A 14 21.24 0.29 3.69
CA ASN A 14 20.77 1.23 4.70
C ASN A 14 20.20 0.54 5.95
N ALA A 15 20.42 -0.76 6.10
CA ALA A 15 19.80 -1.56 7.15
C ALA A 15 20.09 -1.05 8.58
N ASP A 16 21.29 -0.57 8.82
CA ASP A 16 21.73 -0.10 10.13
C ASP A 16 21.64 1.41 10.29
N THR A 17 21.22 2.13 9.25
CA THR A 17 21.11 3.58 9.31
C THR A 17 19.77 3.98 9.95
N PRO A 18 19.75 4.85 10.97
CA PRO A 18 18.51 5.33 11.55
C PRO A 18 17.61 5.98 10.49
N LEU A 19 16.31 5.69 10.52
CA LEU A 19 15.35 6.23 9.54
C LEU A 19 15.35 7.76 9.50
N LYS A 20 15.56 8.42 10.63
CA LYS A 20 15.61 9.88 10.70
C LYS A 20 16.75 10.49 9.89
N GLU A 21 17.79 9.72 9.62
CA GLU A 21 18.95 10.15 8.81
C GLU A 21 18.75 9.86 7.31
N LEU A 22 17.73 9.08 6.97
CA LEU A 22 17.41 8.73 5.61
C LEU A 22 16.28 9.60 5.08
N ARG A 23 16.30 9.86 3.77
CA ARG A 23 15.20 10.58 3.12
C ARG A 23 13.96 9.70 3.07
N TYR A 24 12.82 10.29 3.44
CA TYR A 24 11.52 9.63 3.27
C TYR A 24 11.00 9.92 1.87
N ILE A 25 10.73 8.86 1.11
CA ILE A 25 10.15 8.95 -0.22
C ILE A 25 8.67 8.66 -0.11
N ASP A 26 7.85 9.65 -0.42
CA ASP A 26 6.41 9.55 -0.28
C ASP A 26 5.72 9.75 -1.62
N ARG A 27 4.56 9.16 -1.72
CA ARG A 27 3.64 9.38 -2.82
C ARG A 27 2.46 10.17 -2.30
N ASP A 28 2.00 11.11 -3.10
CA ASP A 28 0.76 11.83 -2.82
C ASP A 28 -0.41 10.85 -3.02
N ALA A 29 -0.83 10.21 -1.94
CA ALA A 29 -1.88 9.21 -1.91
C ALA A 29 -3.21 9.84 -1.53
N ASN A 30 -4.29 9.03 -1.56
CA ASN A 30 -5.58 9.51 -1.08
C ASN A 30 -5.50 9.91 0.41
N PRO A 31 -6.41 10.79 0.89
CA PRO A 31 -6.34 11.29 2.26
C PRO A 31 -6.39 10.22 3.34
N GLU A 32 -7.10 9.11 3.10
CA GLU A 32 -7.20 8.00 4.04
C GLU A 32 -5.85 7.33 4.28
N HIS A 33 -5.10 7.07 3.21
CA HIS A 33 -3.76 6.49 3.31
C HIS A 33 -2.78 7.47 3.95
N GLN A 34 -2.87 8.74 3.64
CA GLN A 34 -2.02 9.76 4.26
C GLN A 34 -2.26 9.86 5.76
N SER A 35 -3.51 9.78 6.20
CA SER A 35 -3.87 9.80 7.62
C SER A 35 -3.30 8.60 8.36
N MET A 36 -3.36 7.43 7.76
CA MET A 36 -2.82 6.18 8.33
C MET A 36 -1.30 6.25 8.48
N LYS A 37 -0.60 6.72 7.46
CA LYS A 37 0.85 6.88 7.50
C LYS A 37 1.27 7.94 8.51
N ALA A 38 0.56 9.06 8.56
CA ALA A 38 0.84 10.13 9.51
C ALA A 38 0.67 9.65 10.95
N ARG A 39 -0.37 8.87 11.24
CA ARG A 39 -0.57 8.27 12.55
C ARG A 39 0.59 7.37 12.94
N TRP A 40 1.03 6.49 12.03
CA TRP A 40 2.15 5.59 12.30
C TRP A 40 3.44 6.34 12.58
N LEU A 41 3.74 7.36 11.75
CA LEU A 41 4.94 8.20 11.93
C LEU A 41 4.91 8.91 13.30
N MET A 42 3.76 9.43 13.69
CA MET A 42 3.61 10.10 14.98
C MET A 42 3.79 9.14 16.16
N GLU A 43 3.20 7.96 16.10
CA GLU A 43 3.31 6.95 17.14
C GLU A 43 4.77 6.49 17.35
N HIS A 44 5.55 6.45 16.28
CA HIS A 44 6.95 6.04 16.30
C HIS A 44 7.92 7.22 16.46
N LYS A 45 7.37 8.43 16.66
CA LYS A 45 8.15 9.67 16.84
C LYS A 45 9.14 9.92 15.69
N LEU A 46 8.73 9.59 14.48
CA LEU A 46 9.51 9.81 13.28
C LEU A 46 9.01 11.06 12.57
N GLU A 47 9.86 12.09 12.57
CA GLU A 47 9.65 13.31 11.80
C GLU A 47 10.72 13.36 10.71
N PRO A 48 10.38 12.96 9.47
CA PRO A 48 11.37 12.98 8.40
C PRO A 48 11.88 14.40 8.15
N SER A 49 13.19 14.59 8.26
CA SER A 49 13.82 15.89 7.99
C SER A 49 13.92 16.21 6.51
N SER A 50 13.83 15.19 5.68
CA SER A 50 13.86 15.32 4.23
C SER A 50 12.81 14.40 3.62
N ILE A 51 11.89 15.00 2.86
CA ILE A 51 10.80 14.29 2.20
C ILE A 51 10.91 14.53 0.70
N LEU A 52 10.87 13.45 -0.07
CA LEU A 52 10.81 13.51 -1.52
C LEU A 52 9.46 12.97 -1.97
N ASN A 53 8.64 13.81 -2.59
CA ASN A 53 7.35 13.42 -3.11
C ASN A 53 7.47 12.96 -4.56
N VAL A 54 6.85 11.83 -4.87
CA VAL A 54 6.82 11.25 -6.21
C VAL A 54 5.38 10.90 -6.60
N GLU A 55 5.13 10.75 -7.89
CA GLU A 55 3.76 10.55 -8.38
C GLU A 55 3.26 9.09 -8.30
N GLY A 56 4.14 8.12 -8.27
CA GLY A 56 3.74 6.72 -8.36
C GLY A 56 4.43 5.81 -7.36
N LEU A 57 3.75 4.72 -6.98
CA LEU A 57 4.30 3.72 -6.08
C LEU A 57 5.49 2.99 -6.69
N SER A 58 5.44 2.71 -7.99
CA SER A 58 6.57 2.08 -8.69
C SER A 58 7.82 2.94 -8.65
N THR A 59 7.67 4.27 -8.72
CA THR A 59 8.77 5.20 -8.58
C THR A 59 9.32 5.19 -7.16
N CYS A 60 8.44 5.15 -6.14
CA CYS A 60 8.88 5.00 -4.74
C CYS A 60 9.76 3.77 -4.57
N VAL A 61 9.30 2.63 -5.04
CA VAL A 61 10.03 1.35 -4.91
C VAL A 61 11.36 1.42 -5.65
N ALA A 62 11.38 1.96 -6.86
CA ALA A 62 12.61 2.09 -7.65
C ALA A 62 13.65 2.98 -6.96
N MET A 63 13.23 4.07 -6.35
CA MET A 63 14.13 4.99 -5.63
C MET A 63 14.67 4.35 -4.36
N VAL A 64 13.86 3.62 -3.63
CA VAL A 64 14.31 2.85 -2.46
C VAL A 64 15.33 1.78 -2.89
N LYS A 65 15.04 1.10 -3.98
CA LYS A 65 15.94 0.11 -4.58
C LYS A 65 17.29 0.70 -4.94
N ALA A 66 17.30 1.94 -5.41
CA ALA A 66 18.52 2.67 -5.74
C ALA A 66 19.28 3.20 -4.50
N GLY A 67 18.74 3.00 -3.32
CA GLY A 67 19.39 3.44 -2.07
C GLY A 67 19.16 4.88 -1.71
N LEU A 68 18.16 5.55 -2.32
CA LEU A 68 17.92 6.98 -2.12
C LEU A 68 17.14 7.32 -0.84
N GLY A 69 16.60 6.31 -0.15
CA GLY A 69 15.84 6.53 1.07
C GLY A 69 14.96 5.34 1.44
N TRP A 70 13.94 5.60 2.20
CA TRP A 70 12.96 4.59 2.64
C TRP A 70 11.54 5.05 2.31
N SER A 71 10.59 4.12 2.30
CA SER A 71 9.20 4.44 2.00
C SER A 71 8.24 3.50 2.71
N ILE A 72 6.96 3.84 2.66
CA ILE A 72 5.86 3.01 3.16
C ILE A 72 4.96 2.71 1.98
N VAL A 73 4.87 1.45 1.58
CA VAL A 73 4.15 1.03 0.38
C VAL A 73 3.32 -0.23 0.64
N PRO A 74 2.24 -0.46 -0.13
CA PRO A 74 1.50 -1.71 -0.06
C PRO A 74 2.34 -2.90 -0.53
N GLU A 75 2.10 -4.06 0.05
CA GLU A 75 2.83 -5.29 -0.24
C GLU A 75 2.81 -5.68 -1.73
N ILE A 76 1.71 -5.40 -2.42
CA ILE A 76 1.59 -5.72 -3.86
C ILE A 76 2.68 -5.07 -4.71
N CYS A 77 3.26 -3.98 -4.25
CA CYS A 77 4.31 -3.26 -4.98
C CYS A 77 5.69 -3.92 -4.87
N LEU A 78 5.82 -5.02 -4.11
CA LEU A 78 7.09 -5.59 -3.72
C LEU A 78 7.49 -6.85 -4.50
N SER A 79 6.80 -7.19 -5.60
CA SER A 79 7.03 -8.43 -6.36
C SER A 79 8.48 -8.61 -6.82
N TYR A 80 9.17 -7.53 -7.12
CA TYR A 80 10.57 -7.56 -7.58
C TYR A 80 11.50 -6.78 -6.65
N PHE A 81 11.05 -6.55 -5.42
CA PHE A 81 11.87 -5.84 -4.43
C PHE A 81 12.72 -6.83 -3.65
N ASP A 82 14.02 -6.63 -3.65
CA ASP A 82 15.00 -7.49 -2.98
C ASP A 82 15.64 -6.87 -1.74
N GLY A 83 15.13 -5.72 -1.30
CA GLY A 83 15.59 -5.04 -0.10
C GLY A 83 14.88 -5.55 1.17
N ILE A 84 14.90 -4.73 2.20
CA ILE A 84 14.24 -5.01 3.47
C ILE A 84 12.81 -4.48 3.42
N ALA A 85 11.84 -5.35 3.71
CA ALA A 85 10.43 -4.99 3.79
C ALA A 85 9.86 -5.52 5.10
N GLU A 86 9.26 -4.63 5.91
CA GLU A 86 8.69 -4.99 7.20
C GLU A 86 7.23 -4.56 7.25
N PRO A 87 6.28 -5.49 7.51
CA PRO A 87 4.90 -5.12 7.76
C PRO A 87 4.81 -4.18 8.96
N LEU A 88 3.96 -3.17 8.87
CA LEU A 88 3.83 -2.17 9.92
C LEU A 88 2.61 -2.40 10.80
N PHE A 89 2.75 -2.05 12.06
CA PHE A 89 1.70 -2.14 13.07
C PHE A 89 1.59 -0.83 13.82
N PHE A 90 0.36 -0.47 14.20
CA PHE A 90 0.15 0.62 15.14
C PHE A 90 0.57 0.21 16.55
N ALA A 91 0.71 1.18 17.44
CA ALA A 91 1.11 0.93 18.83
C ALA A 91 0.16 -0.01 19.57
N ASP A 92 -1.12 -0.07 19.18
CA ASP A 92 -2.12 -0.98 19.76
C ASP A 92 -2.04 -2.42 19.20
N GLY A 93 -1.11 -2.70 18.29
CA GLY A 93 -0.95 -4.00 17.65
C GLY A 93 -1.78 -4.19 16.38
N THR A 94 -2.62 -3.23 16.00
CA THR A 94 -3.40 -3.29 14.76
C THR A 94 -2.47 -3.13 13.55
N PRO A 95 -2.56 -4.02 12.54
CA PRO A 95 -1.72 -3.89 11.35
C PRO A 95 -2.16 -2.70 10.47
N LEU A 96 -1.19 -2.06 9.84
CA LEU A 96 -1.48 -1.14 8.75
C LEU A 96 -1.87 -1.95 7.53
N THR A 97 -3.06 -1.72 7.02
CA THR A 97 -3.57 -2.44 5.86
C THR A 97 -4.16 -1.48 4.84
N ARG A 98 -4.16 -1.92 3.61
CA ARG A 98 -4.84 -1.26 2.51
C ARG A 98 -5.89 -2.21 1.96
N SER A 99 -7.11 -1.68 1.76
CA SER A 99 -8.21 -2.43 1.17
C SER A 99 -8.35 -2.09 -0.30
N THR A 100 -8.57 -3.10 -1.12
CA THR A 100 -8.87 -2.94 -2.53
C THR A 100 -10.38 -3.08 -2.72
N TYR A 101 -10.97 -2.14 -3.45
CA TYR A 101 -12.40 -2.09 -3.68
C TYR A 101 -12.71 -2.25 -5.18
N LEU A 102 -13.78 -2.97 -5.46
CA LEU A 102 -14.36 -3.02 -6.79
C LEU A 102 -15.55 -2.05 -6.83
N LEU A 103 -15.40 -0.96 -7.60
CA LEU A 103 -16.43 0.04 -7.75
C LEU A 103 -17.11 -0.12 -9.12
N TYR A 104 -18.43 -0.08 -9.11
CA TYR A 104 -19.23 -0.13 -10.33
C TYR A 104 -20.55 0.62 -10.14
N ARG A 105 -21.15 1.06 -11.24
CA ARG A 105 -22.45 1.70 -11.18
C ARG A 105 -23.53 0.63 -11.05
N ARG A 106 -24.48 0.83 -10.13
CA ARG A 106 -25.59 -0.11 -9.92
C ARG A 106 -26.28 -0.49 -11.24
N ARG A 107 -26.50 0.49 -12.12
CA ARG A 107 -27.13 0.28 -13.41
C ARG A 107 -26.33 -0.66 -14.30
N GLU A 108 -25.02 -0.52 -14.31
CA GLU A 108 -24.11 -1.33 -15.11
C GLU A 108 -23.98 -2.77 -14.60
N ALA A 109 -24.24 -3.00 -13.32
CA ALA A 109 -24.20 -4.34 -12.74
C ALA A 109 -25.24 -5.29 -13.31
N GLU A 110 -26.25 -4.78 -14.02
CA GLU A 110 -27.26 -5.58 -14.72
C GLU A 110 -26.79 -6.11 -16.07
N LEU A 111 -25.72 -5.56 -16.63
CA LEU A 111 -25.15 -6.02 -17.88
C LEU A 111 -24.46 -7.38 -17.69
N PRO A 112 -24.75 -8.38 -18.57
CA PRO A 112 -24.18 -9.72 -18.42
C PRO A 112 -22.66 -9.76 -18.32
N GLN A 113 -21.95 -8.98 -19.12
CA GLN A 113 -20.51 -8.92 -19.13
C GLN A 113 -19.95 -8.32 -17.82
N VAL A 114 -20.64 -7.35 -17.24
CA VAL A 114 -20.24 -6.75 -15.96
C VAL A 114 -20.49 -7.74 -14.82
N ARG A 115 -21.65 -8.42 -14.82
CA ARG A 115 -21.94 -9.47 -13.83
C ARG A 115 -20.91 -10.58 -13.88
N ALA A 116 -20.57 -11.04 -15.08
CA ALA A 116 -19.56 -12.09 -15.26
C ALA A 116 -18.21 -11.67 -14.72
N PHE A 117 -17.80 -10.42 -14.94
CA PHE A 117 -16.55 -9.86 -14.41
C PHE A 117 -16.58 -9.82 -12.89
N ILE A 118 -17.65 -9.30 -12.30
CA ILE A 118 -17.80 -9.21 -10.83
C ILE A 118 -17.76 -10.60 -10.21
N GLN A 119 -18.46 -11.57 -10.80
CA GLN A 119 -18.44 -12.95 -10.32
C GLN A 119 -17.04 -13.55 -10.38
N THR A 120 -16.33 -13.36 -11.48
CA THR A 120 -14.96 -13.86 -11.63
C THR A 120 -14.03 -13.29 -10.57
N VAL A 121 -14.11 -11.99 -10.34
CA VAL A 121 -13.30 -11.31 -9.31
C VAL A 121 -13.65 -11.85 -7.92
N CYS A 122 -14.94 -11.98 -7.60
CA CYS A 122 -15.38 -12.46 -6.30
C CYS A 122 -14.99 -13.92 -6.06
N GLU A 123 -15.07 -14.78 -7.06
CA GLU A 123 -14.63 -16.17 -6.97
C GLU A 123 -13.12 -16.26 -6.75
N ARG A 124 -12.36 -15.47 -7.49
CA ARG A 124 -10.90 -15.44 -7.36
C ARG A 124 -10.44 -14.96 -5.99
N GLU A 125 -11.12 -13.97 -5.44
CA GLU A 125 -10.82 -13.41 -4.11
C GLU A 125 -11.55 -14.16 -2.97
N ASN A 126 -12.33 -15.19 -3.31
CA ASN A 126 -13.09 -16.02 -2.36
C ASN A 126 -14.03 -15.19 -1.46
N ILE A 127 -14.77 -14.29 -2.06
CA ILE A 127 -15.78 -13.47 -1.37
C ILE A 127 -17.15 -13.64 -2.00
N PRO A 128 -18.25 -13.42 -1.23
CA PRO A 128 -19.60 -13.49 -1.79
C PRO A 128 -19.82 -12.45 -2.89
N SER A 129 -20.46 -12.86 -3.98
CA SER A 129 -20.80 -11.94 -5.05
C SER A 129 -22.03 -11.09 -4.67
N PRO A 130 -21.97 -9.77 -4.86
CA PRO A 130 -23.11 -8.88 -4.62
C PRO A 130 -24.13 -8.90 -5.76
N VAL A 131 -23.83 -9.60 -6.86
CA VAL A 131 -24.71 -9.69 -8.02
C VAL A 131 -25.16 -11.13 -8.28
N PRO A 132 -26.37 -11.34 -8.84
CA PRO A 132 -26.83 -12.68 -9.20
C PRO A 132 -25.95 -13.30 -10.29
N ARG A 133 -25.85 -14.63 -10.25
CA ARG A 133 -25.15 -15.36 -11.33
C ARG A 133 -25.84 -15.16 -12.67
N VAL A 134 -25.03 -15.04 -13.67
CA VAL A 134 -25.48 -14.96 -15.06
C VAL A 134 -25.83 -16.34 -15.58
#